data_e6c779751574dde74d90357335b0c137
#
_entry.id   e6c779751574dde74d90357335b0c137
#
_cell.length_a   1.000
_cell.length_b   1.000
_cell.length_c   1.000
_cell.angle_alpha   90.00
_cell.angle_beta   90.00
_cell.angle_gamma   90.00
#
_symmetry.space_group_name_H-M   'P 1'
#
loop_
_entity.id
_entity.type
_entity.pdbx_description
1 polymer ?
#
loop_
_entity_poly.entity_id
_entity_poly.type
_entity_poly.pdbx_seq_one_letter_code
_entity_poly.pdbx_strand_id
1 'polypeptide(L)'
;MRAFPCTIAIAAVLLAVPPRAAAQAAQRAAAQADFRAKRVPHEAGFRVFIVPDMEGMGSAVDIREVIAGNEGPRYRELTSPDYWDRFRLLLTQEVNATIRGARAAGGRSFVVNEGHGGNLFANVLPWDLDSSAILVRGFPKPLVMITGLDSTFGTLMFTGAHANAGSPGVMAHNFAFDSFTVNGKALNEVGINALMAGEMGVSVSLVSGDDVLIEETRKMLGTDFVAIVTKRAVGRSAAITYSPAHVRRLLRTGAAEAVRRELAGEFAPLTMEKPYRVDFTLRRSYPDSVVAAIAALQEFKLERTGGDRSFRFVTESARTMGYLLDAIEETVLR
;
A
#
# COMPACT_ATOMS: atom_id res chain seq x y z
N MET A 1 14.84 -30.16 76.01
CA MET A 1 14.41 -29.06 75.18
C MET A 1 15.08 -29.23 73.79
N ARG A 2 14.39 -29.66 72.77
CA ARG A 2 14.91 -29.80 71.41
C ARG A 2 14.23 -28.73 70.55
N ALA A 3 15.03 -27.81 70.01
CA ALA A 3 14.57 -26.75 69.09
C ALA A 3 14.46 -27.32 67.65
N PHE A 4 13.29 -27.15 67.04
CA PHE A 4 13.09 -27.43 65.59
C PHE A 4 13.38 -26.15 64.80
N PRO A 5 14.14 -26.24 63.72
CA PRO A 5 14.28 -25.09 62.80
C PRO A 5 13.11 -25.04 61.85
N CYS A 6 12.43 -23.89 61.82
CA CYS A 6 11.37 -23.57 60.86
C CYS A 6 12.02 -23.08 59.53
N THR A 7 12.03 -23.92 58.49
CA THR A 7 12.55 -23.54 57.17
C THR A 7 11.38 -22.97 56.35
N ILE A 8 11.37 -21.66 56.14
CA ILE A 8 10.42 -21.00 55.26
C ILE A 8 10.93 -21.16 53.82
N ALA A 9 10.25 -21.97 53.03
CA ALA A 9 10.50 -22.08 51.59
C ALA A 9 9.82 -20.89 50.87
N ILE A 10 10.60 -19.93 50.35
CA ILE A 10 10.10 -18.88 49.49
C ILE A 10 10.00 -19.47 48.10
N ALA A 11 8.77 -19.77 47.66
CA ALA A 11 8.50 -20.13 46.28
C ALA A 11 8.59 -18.88 45.39
N ALA A 12 9.70 -18.76 44.65
CA ALA A 12 9.84 -17.72 43.59
C ALA A 12 8.92 -18.09 42.43
N VAL A 13 7.80 -17.36 42.27
CA VAL A 13 6.98 -17.41 41.07
C VAL A 13 7.71 -16.68 39.96
N LEU A 14 8.43 -17.41 39.11
CA LEU A 14 8.97 -16.89 37.88
C LEU A 14 7.80 -16.61 36.89
N LEU A 15 7.32 -15.40 36.87
CA LEU A 15 6.45 -14.93 35.78
C LEU A 15 7.28 -14.95 34.49
N ALA A 16 7.06 -15.97 33.66
CA ALA A 16 7.67 -16.06 32.34
C ALA A 16 7.15 -14.91 31.46
N VAL A 17 7.99 -13.92 31.21
CA VAL A 17 7.70 -12.87 30.23
C VAL A 17 7.66 -13.53 28.86
N PRO A 18 6.54 -13.47 28.13
CA PRO A 18 6.46 -14.10 26.83
C PRO A 18 7.50 -13.51 25.87
N PRO A 19 8.10 -14.32 24.99
CA PRO A 19 9.05 -13.81 24.02
C PRO A 19 8.40 -12.67 23.20
N ARG A 20 9.18 -11.65 22.88
CA ARG A 20 8.71 -10.41 22.24
C ARG A 20 7.78 -10.63 21.03
N ALA A 21 8.04 -11.70 20.26
CA ALA A 21 7.21 -12.12 19.12
C ALA A 21 5.80 -12.59 19.54
N ALA A 22 5.68 -13.33 20.64
CA ALA A 22 4.38 -13.81 21.16
C ALA A 22 3.54 -12.66 21.74
N ALA A 23 4.18 -11.69 22.41
CA ALA A 23 3.50 -10.51 22.91
C ALA A 23 2.99 -9.64 21.77
N GLN A 24 3.76 -9.46 20.69
CA GLN A 24 3.34 -8.74 19.49
C GLN A 24 2.19 -9.46 18.76
N ALA A 25 2.23 -10.78 18.67
CA ALA A 25 1.14 -11.57 18.07
C ALA A 25 -0.16 -11.45 18.87
N ALA A 26 -0.08 -11.52 20.20
CA ALA A 26 -1.23 -11.33 21.09
C ALA A 26 -1.82 -9.91 20.99
N GLN A 27 -0.97 -8.88 20.91
CA GLN A 27 -1.39 -7.49 20.75
C GLN A 27 -2.06 -7.26 19.38
N ARG A 28 -1.54 -7.86 18.30
CA ARG A 28 -2.17 -7.84 16.97
C ARG A 28 -3.53 -8.55 17.00
N ALA A 29 -3.64 -9.72 17.61
CA ALA A 29 -4.89 -10.45 17.72
C ALA A 29 -5.94 -9.67 18.52
N ALA A 30 -5.55 -9.01 19.62
CA ALA A 30 -6.44 -8.18 20.42
C ALA A 30 -6.92 -6.95 19.64
N ALA A 31 -6.01 -6.26 18.93
CA ALA A 31 -6.35 -5.14 18.05
C ALA A 31 -7.31 -5.57 16.92
N GLN A 32 -7.08 -6.74 16.32
CA GLN A 32 -7.93 -7.31 15.28
C GLN A 32 -9.35 -7.61 15.81
N ALA A 33 -9.48 -8.15 17.03
CA ALA A 33 -10.78 -8.39 17.64
C ALA A 33 -11.53 -7.09 17.93
N ASP A 34 -10.84 -6.06 18.43
CA ASP A 34 -11.42 -4.74 18.70
C ASP A 34 -11.87 -4.03 17.40
N PHE A 35 -11.06 -4.06 16.34
CA PHE A 35 -11.43 -3.51 15.03
C PHE A 35 -12.64 -4.24 14.42
N ARG A 36 -12.74 -5.56 14.58
CA ARG A 36 -13.92 -6.33 14.11
C ARG A 36 -15.18 -5.97 14.85
N ALA A 37 -15.10 -5.81 16.17
CA ALA A 37 -16.24 -5.40 16.99
C ALA A 37 -16.75 -4.00 16.62
N LYS A 38 -15.86 -3.13 16.07
CA LYS A 38 -16.18 -1.78 15.60
C LYS A 38 -16.59 -1.70 14.14
N ARG A 39 -16.48 -2.79 13.37
CA ARG A 39 -16.92 -2.83 11.96
C ARG A 39 -18.42 -2.65 11.88
N VAL A 40 -18.84 -1.56 11.26
CA VAL A 40 -20.25 -1.32 10.98
C VAL A 40 -20.67 -2.20 9.81
N PRO A 41 -21.65 -3.11 9.96
CA PRO A 41 -22.22 -3.83 8.82
C PRO A 41 -22.76 -2.82 7.80
N HIS A 42 -22.33 -2.92 6.55
CA HIS A 42 -22.83 -2.08 5.48
C HIS A 42 -23.96 -2.81 4.75
N GLU A 43 -25.06 -2.13 4.45
CA GLU A 43 -26.20 -2.70 3.69
C GLU A 43 -25.78 -3.26 2.33
N ALA A 44 -24.74 -2.69 1.72
CA ALA A 44 -24.14 -3.18 0.47
C ALA A 44 -23.37 -4.52 0.59
N GLY A 45 -23.29 -5.15 1.79
CA GLY A 45 -22.55 -6.37 2.02
C GLY A 45 -21.03 -6.16 2.10
N PHE A 46 -20.24 -7.22 1.83
CA PHE A 46 -18.77 -7.16 1.96
C PHE A 46 -18.16 -6.27 0.87
N ARG A 47 -17.60 -5.14 1.30
CA ARG A 47 -17.00 -4.11 0.43
C ARG A 47 -15.51 -4.34 0.25
N VAL A 48 -15.04 -4.25 -0.98
CA VAL A 48 -13.62 -4.41 -1.35
C VAL A 48 -13.13 -3.11 -1.96
N PHE A 49 -12.03 -2.58 -1.41
CA PHE A 49 -11.33 -1.43 -1.96
C PHE A 49 -10.11 -1.90 -2.73
N ILE A 50 -9.93 -1.45 -3.97
CA ILE A 50 -8.85 -1.87 -4.86
C ILE A 50 -8.06 -0.64 -5.29
N VAL A 51 -6.75 -0.70 -5.12
CA VAL A 51 -5.81 0.31 -5.60
C VAL A 51 -5.01 -0.31 -6.75
N PRO A 52 -5.32 0.04 -8.00
CA PRO A 52 -4.50 -0.34 -9.15
C PRO A 52 -3.30 0.59 -9.30
N ASP A 53 -2.17 -0.01 -9.68
CA ASP A 53 -0.94 0.66 -10.02
C ASP A 53 -0.31 0.01 -11.27
N MET A 54 0.48 0.76 -12.04
CA MET A 54 0.94 0.28 -13.33
C MET A 54 2.31 -0.39 -13.31
N GLU A 55 3.18 0.01 -12.42
CA GLU A 55 4.57 -0.45 -12.37
C GLU A 55 4.68 -1.95 -12.05
N GLY A 56 3.82 -2.44 -11.17
CA GLY A 56 3.80 -3.84 -10.77
C GLY A 56 2.94 -4.76 -11.63
N MET A 57 2.29 -4.26 -12.70
CA MET A 57 1.56 -5.10 -13.66
C MET A 57 2.46 -6.18 -14.26
N GLY A 58 1.87 -7.30 -14.64
CA GLY A 58 2.61 -8.47 -15.11
C GLY A 58 3.57 -8.22 -16.26
N SER A 59 3.26 -7.33 -17.17
CA SER A 59 4.05 -7.09 -18.38
C SER A 59 4.80 -5.78 -18.43
N ALA A 60 4.52 -4.83 -17.53
CA ALA A 60 5.21 -3.54 -17.50
C ALA A 60 6.61 -3.70 -16.89
N VAL A 61 7.63 -3.16 -17.57
CA VAL A 61 9.04 -3.25 -17.14
C VAL A 61 9.78 -1.93 -17.21
N ASP A 62 9.22 -0.95 -17.93
CA ASP A 62 9.86 0.35 -18.18
C ASP A 62 8.89 1.50 -17.94
N ILE A 63 9.40 2.61 -17.40
CA ILE A 63 8.60 3.80 -17.07
C ILE A 63 7.84 4.36 -18.28
N ARG A 64 8.36 4.15 -19.48
CA ARG A 64 7.73 4.60 -20.74
C ARG A 64 6.47 3.83 -21.11
N GLU A 65 6.27 2.66 -20.52
CA GLU A 65 5.07 1.82 -20.70
C GLU A 65 3.93 2.28 -19.79
N VAL A 66 4.26 3.03 -18.74
CA VAL A 66 3.32 3.40 -17.68
C VAL A 66 3.08 4.90 -17.54
N ILE A 67 3.88 5.75 -18.22
CA ILE A 67 3.70 7.21 -18.22
C ILE A 67 3.52 7.70 -19.64
N ALA A 68 2.38 8.35 -19.92
CA ALA A 68 2.12 9.01 -21.20
C ALA A 68 3.04 10.22 -21.41
N GLY A 69 3.50 10.42 -22.65
CA GLY A 69 4.21 11.64 -23.04
C GLY A 69 5.67 11.74 -22.54
N ASN A 70 6.24 10.69 -21.97
CA ASN A 70 7.65 10.68 -21.56
C ASN A 70 8.57 10.43 -22.77
N GLU A 71 8.47 11.31 -23.76
CA GLU A 71 9.02 11.17 -25.11
C GLU A 71 10.49 11.59 -25.15
N GLY A 72 11.39 10.64 -25.05
CA GLY A 72 12.73 10.81 -25.59
C GLY A 72 12.73 10.44 -27.10
N PRO A 73 13.54 11.11 -27.96
CA PRO A 73 13.50 10.90 -29.41
C PRO A 73 13.85 9.47 -29.90
N ARG A 74 14.31 8.59 -29.02
CA ARG A 74 14.67 7.20 -29.33
C ARG A 74 13.50 6.20 -29.24
N TYR A 75 12.32 6.61 -28.76
CA TYR A 75 11.28 5.66 -28.35
C TYR A 75 9.87 6.04 -28.84
N ARG A 76 9.76 6.83 -29.92
CA ARG A 76 8.46 7.24 -30.50
C ARG A 76 7.52 6.07 -30.78
N GLU A 77 8.04 4.90 -31.14
CA GLU A 77 7.22 3.71 -31.40
C GLU A 77 6.66 3.08 -30.11
N LEU A 78 7.41 3.17 -28.99
CA LEU A 78 7.00 2.63 -27.68
C LEU A 78 6.12 3.62 -26.88
N THR A 79 6.07 4.88 -27.31
CA THR A 79 5.30 5.95 -26.66
C THR A 79 4.12 6.39 -27.51
N SER A 80 3.78 5.64 -28.57
CA SER A 80 2.54 5.93 -29.32
C SER A 80 1.33 5.81 -28.37
N PRO A 81 0.31 6.65 -28.53
CA PRO A 81 -0.93 6.54 -27.74
C PRO A 81 -1.50 5.11 -27.72
N ASP A 82 -1.43 4.42 -28.86
CA ASP A 82 -1.89 3.02 -28.99
C ASP A 82 -1.09 2.05 -28.10
N TYR A 83 0.22 2.27 -27.95
CA TYR A 83 1.06 1.42 -27.12
C TYR A 83 0.75 1.61 -25.64
N TRP A 84 0.67 2.86 -25.17
CA TRP A 84 0.31 3.18 -23.79
C TRP A 84 -1.12 2.74 -23.44
N ASP A 85 -2.08 2.91 -24.35
CA ASP A 85 -3.45 2.43 -24.16
C ASP A 85 -3.54 0.90 -23.99
N ARG A 86 -2.61 0.15 -24.58
CA ARG A 86 -2.51 -1.29 -24.32
C ARG A 86 -2.18 -1.60 -22.86
N PHE A 87 -1.27 -0.84 -22.23
CA PHE A 87 -0.95 -1.02 -20.80
C PHE A 87 -2.09 -0.58 -19.91
N ARG A 88 -2.82 0.47 -20.25
CA ARG A 88 -4.05 0.87 -19.55
C ARG A 88 -5.12 -0.23 -19.64
N LEU A 89 -5.28 -0.84 -20.82
CA LEU A 89 -6.20 -1.97 -21.00
C LEU A 89 -5.75 -3.18 -20.15
N LEU A 90 -4.44 -3.48 -20.11
CA LEU A 90 -3.91 -4.54 -19.27
C LEU A 90 -4.20 -4.28 -17.79
N LEU A 91 -3.95 -3.06 -17.29
CA LEU A 91 -4.30 -2.65 -15.93
C LEU A 91 -5.78 -2.91 -15.64
N THR A 92 -6.66 -2.40 -16.51
CA THR A 92 -8.11 -2.54 -16.36
C THR A 92 -8.53 -4.01 -16.34
N GLN A 93 -7.91 -4.86 -17.17
CA GLN A 93 -8.16 -6.29 -17.18
C GLN A 93 -7.67 -7.01 -15.93
N GLU A 94 -6.54 -6.58 -15.33
CA GLU A 94 -6.04 -7.12 -14.06
C GLU A 94 -6.96 -6.72 -12.89
N VAL A 95 -7.42 -5.47 -12.85
CA VAL A 95 -8.45 -4.99 -11.91
C VAL A 95 -9.74 -5.81 -12.05
N ASN A 96 -10.23 -6.00 -13.26
CA ASN A 96 -11.42 -6.81 -13.51
C ASN A 96 -11.24 -8.27 -13.07
N ALA A 97 -10.05 -8.84 -13.21
CA ALA A 97 -9.75 -10.18 -12.73
C ALA A 97 -9.81 -10.25 -11.19
N THR A 98 -9.28 -9.24 -10.51
CA THR A 98 -9.34 -9.07 -9.04
C THR A 98 -10.81 -8.96 -8.58
N ILE A 99 -11.61 -8.09 -9.22
CA ILE A 99 -13.04 -7.95 -8.92
C ILE A 99 -13.79 -9.27 -9.09
N ARG A 100 -13.59 -9.97 -10.21
CA ARG A 100 -14.25 -11.27 -10.47
C ARG A 100 -13.90 -12.32 -9.41
N GLY A 101 -12.63 -12.36 -8.99
CA GLY A 101 -12.19 -13.25 -7.92
C GLY A 101 -12.84 -12.92 -6.58
N ALA A 102 -12.78 -11.66 -6.17
CA ALA A 102 -13.37 -11.18 -4.95
C ALA A 102 -14.89 -11.41 -4.89
N ARG A 103 -15.59 -11.14 -6.00
CA ARG A 103 -17.03 -11.40 -6.14
C ARG A 103 -17.38 -12.87 -5.96
N ALA A 104 -16.61 -13.77 -6.56
CA ALA A 104 -16.82 -15.21 -6.44
C ALA A 104 -16.71 -15.73 -5.01
N ALA A 105 -15.99 -15.01 -4.14
CA ALA A 105 -15.78 -15.35 -2.74
C ALA A 105 -16.66 -14.57 -1.75
N GLY A 106 -17.59 -13.74 -2.22
CA GLY A 106 -18.53 -13.01 -1.36
C GLY A 106 -18.39 -11.50 -1.36
N GLY A 107 -17.45 -10.91 -2.11
CA GLY A 107 -17.41 -9.47 -2.37
C GLY A 107 -18.68 -8.99 -3.07
N ARG A 108 -19.27 -7.90 -2.61
CA ARG A 108 -20.54 -7.36 -3.11
C ARG A 108 -20.44 -5.94 -3.65
N SER A 109 -19.56 -5.13 -3.13
CA SER A 109 -19.36 -3.74 -3.53
C SER A 109 -17.88 -3.50 -3.77
N PHE A 110 -17.53 -2.87 -4.87
CA PHE A 110 -16.16 -2.66 -5.31
C PHE A 110 -15.92 -1.17 -5.55
N VAL A 111 -14.89 -0.63 -4.91
CA VAL A 111 -14.37 0.70 -5.21
C VAL A 111 -12.96 0.53 -5.72
N VAL A 112 -12.68 1.10 -6.88
CA VAL A 112 -11.37 1.15 -7.52
C VAL A 112 -10.89 2.59 -7.44
N ASN A 113 -9.77 2.82 -6.74
CA ASN A 113 -9.17 4.14 -6.68
C ASN A 113 -7.79 4.10 -7.36
N GLU A 114 -7.64 4.87 -8.42
CA GLU A 114 -6.40 5.02 -9.18
C GLU A 114 -5.21 5.32 -8.27
N GLY A 115 -4.19 4.44 -8.31
CA GLY A 115 -2.96 4.57 -7.51
C GLY A 115 -1.81 5.16 -8.30
N HIS A 116 -1.74 4.92 -9.60
CA HIS A 116 -0.66 5.37 -10.47
C HIS A 116 -0.77 6.85 -10.81
N GLY A 117 0.29 7.62 -10.52
CA GLY A 117 0.33 9.08 -10.73
C GLY A 117 0.40 9.51 -12.21
N GLY A 118 0.82 8.61 -13.09
CA GLY A 118 0.83 8.85 -14.53
C GLY A 118 -0.54 9.29 -15.03
N ASN A 119 -0.56 10.20 -16.00
CA ASN A 119 -1.81 10.76 -16.56
C ASN A 119 -2.79 11.30 -15.48
N LEU A 120 -2.25 11.90 -14.43
CA LEU A 120 -3.02 12.49 -13.32
C LEU A 120 -4.08 11.53 -12.75
N PHE A 121 -3.69 10.29 -12.46
CA PHE A 121 -4.57 9.26 -11.89
C PHE A 121 -5.81 8.97 -12.76
N ALA A 122 -5.60 8.82 -14.07
CA ALA A 122 -6.65 8.50 -15.04
C ALA A 122 -6.23 7.35 -15.98
N ASN A 123 -5.73 6.24 -15.41
CA ASN A 123 -5.11 5.13 -16.12
C ASN A 123 -6.08 3.97 -16.40
N VAL A 124 -7.00 3.66 -15.50
CA VAL A 124 -8.06 2.68 -15.73
C VAL A 124 -8.99 3.16 -16.83
N LEU A 125 -9.33 2.28 -17.77
CA LEU A 125 -10.27 2.58 -18.85
C LEU A 125 -11.72 2.40 -18.34
N PRO A 126 -12.51 3.48 -18.19
CA PRO A 126 -13.82 3.40 -17.55
C PRO A 126 -14.82 2.51 -18.32
N TRP A 127 -14.71 2.50 -19.66
CA TRP A 127 -15.62 1.70 -20.49
C TRP A 127 -15.32 0.21 -20.47
N ASP A 128 -14.11 -0.18 -20.08
CA ASP A 128 -13.68 -1.57 -19.97
C ASP A 128 -13.70 -2.07 -18.52
N LEU A 129 -13.94 -1.19 -17.55
CA LEU A 129 -14.03 -1.56 -16.13
C LEU A 129 -15.34 -2.31 -15.86
N ASP A 130 -15.26 -3.30 -14.97
CA ASP A 130 -16.43 -4.06 -14.48
C ASP A 130 -17.54 -3.12 -14.00
N SER A 131 -18.75 -3.27 -14.53
CA SER A 131 -19.89 -2.36 -14.31
C SER A 131 -20.38 -2.28 -12.86
N SER A 132 -19.95 -3.19 -11.99
CA SER A 132 -20.26 -3.13 -10.55
C SER A 132 -19.27 -2.28 -9.74
N ALA A 133 -18.19 -1.80 -10.37
CA ALA A 133 -17.17 -1.00 -9.69
C ALA A 133 -17.50 0.49 -9.73
N ILE A 134 -17.22 1.15 -8.61
CA ILE A 134 -17.16 2.62 -8.54
C ILE A 134 -15.71 3.01 -8.77
N LEU A 135 -15.44 3.94 -9.69
CA LEU A 135 -14.11 4.41 -10.02
C LEU A 135 -13.85 5.79 -9.40
N VAL A 136 -12.81 5.89 -8.57
CA VAL A 136 -12.25 7.15 -8.05
C VAL A 136 -11.01 7.47 -8.86
N ARG A 137 -11.03 8.57 -9.63
CA ARG A 137 -9.98 8.95 -10.55
C ARG A 137 -9.74 10.44 -10.57
N GLY A 138 -8.61 10.83 -11.15
CA GLY A 138 -8.23 12.23 -11.27
C GLY A 138 -7.42 12.71 -10.06
N PHE A 139 -7.00 13.97 -10.11
CA PHE A 139 -6.16 14.60 -9.11
C PHE A 139 -6.54 16.10 -8.98
N PRO A 140 -6.47 16.74 -7.80
CA PRO A 140 -6.03 16.18 -6.50
C PRO A 140 -7.06 15.27 -5.85
N LYS A 141 -6.60 14.37 -4.98
CA LYS A 141 -7.43 13.45 -4.20
C LYS A 141 -6.98 13.45 -2.74
N PRO A 142 -7.79 13.95 -1.80
CA PRO A 142 -7.47 13.84 -0.37
C PRO A 142 -7.18 12.38 0.01
N LEU A 143 -6.07 12.07 0.65
CA LEU A 143 -5.59 10.70 0.94
C LEU A 143 -5.09 9.91 -0.29
N VAL A 144 -4.87 10.56 -1.43
CA VAL A 144 -4.26 10.02 -2.64
C VAL A 144 -4.82 8.64 -3.04
N MET A 145 -4.06 7.56 -2.77
CA MET A 145 -4.40 6.20 -3.22
C MET A 145 -5.58 5.57 -2.47
N ILE A 146 -5.97 6.10 -1.30
CA ILE A 146 -7.09 5.55 -0.52
C ILE A 146 -8.24 6.54 -0.32
N THR A 147 -8.34 7.55 -1.17
CA THR A 147 -9.50 8.44 -1.20
C THR A 147 -10.79 7.64 -1.39
N GLY A 148 -11.73 7.81 -0.48
CA GLY A 148 -13.00 7.07 -0.48
C GLY A 148 -12.98 5.78 0.34
N LEU A 149 -11.85 5.39 0.94
CA LEU A 149 -11.79 4.31 1.91
C LEU A 149 -12.32 4.78 3.28
N ASP A 150 -13.12 3.95 3.91
CA ASP A 150 -13.63 4.15 5.28
C ASP A 150 -13.77 2.82 6.03
N SER A 151 -14.19 2.86 7.30
CA SER A 151 -14.34 1.69 8.18
C SER A 151 -15.43 0.70 7.75
N THR A 152 -16.23 1.00 6.74
CA THR A 152 -17.25 0.09 6.20
C THR A 152 -16.69 -0.90 5.18
N PHE A 153 -15.46 -0.67 4.71
CA PHE A 153 -14.80 -1.62 3.82
C PHE A 153 -14.32 -2.86 4.57
N GLY A 154 -14.52 -4.01 3.93
CA GLY A 154 -14.04 -5.28 4.43
C GLY A 154 -12.53 -5.44 4.28
N THR A 155 -11.96 -4.95 3.21
CA THR A 155 -10.53 -5.10 2.91
C THR A 155 -10.02 -4.11 1.89
N LEU A 156 -8.70 -3.93 1.87
CA LEU A 156 -7.92 -3.19 0.88
C LEU A 156 -7.04 -4.18 0.09
N MET A 157 -7.04 -4.04 -1.24
CA MET A 157 -6.23 -4.85 -2.16
C MET A 157 -5.40 -3.94 -3.08
N PHE A 158 -4.13 -4.29 -3.29
CA PHE A 158 -3.25 -3.61 -4.23
C PHE A 158 -3.01 -4.47 -5.46
N THR A 159 -3.30 -3.94 -6.64
CA THR A 159 -3.09 -4.62 -7.92
C THR A 159 -2.02 -3.89 -8.72
N GLY A 160 -0.85 -4.51 -8.89
CA GLY A 160 0.24 -3.94 -9.69
C GLY A 160 1.11 -2.91 -8.96
N ALA A 161 1.22 -2.98 -7.64
CA ALA A 161 2.11 -2.12 -6.85
C ALA A 161 3.60 -2.44 -7.09
N HIS A 162 4.48 -1.52 -6.68
CA HIS A 162 5.92 -1.60 -6.90
C HIS A 162 6.73 -1.49 -5.59
N ALA A 163 8.01 -1.87 -5.65
CA ALA A 163 8.93 -1.80 -4.53
C ALA A 163 9.34 -0.35 -4.17
N ASN A 164 9.90 -0.18 -2.98
CA ASN A 164 10.29 1.11 -2.41
C ASN A 164 11.41 1.80 -3.20
N ALA A 165 11.54 3.10 -3.05
CA ALA A 165 12.67 3.87 -3.57
C ALA A 165 14.01 3.26 -3.11
N GLY A 166 14.97 3.14 -4.06
CA GLY A 166 16.27 2.54 -3.80
C GLY A 166 16.33 1.02 -3.84
N SER A 167 15.19 0.32 -3.93
CA SER A 167 15.13 -1.13 -4.08
C SER A 167 15.51 -1.60 -5.49
N PRO A 168 15.95 -2.87 -5.65
CA PRO A 168 16.26 -3.44 -6.96
C PRO A 168 15.02 -3.86 -7.77
N GLY A 169 13.81 -3.57 -7.28
CA GLY A 169 12.55 -3.84 -7.97
C GLY A 169 12.37 -3.06 -9.26
N VAL A 170 11.46 -3.54 -10.11
CA VAL A 170 11.11 -2.89 -11.38
C VAL A 170 10.42 -1.57 -11.10
N MET A 171 10.95 -0.49 -11.71
CA MET A 171 10.44 0.89 -11.56
C MET A 171 10.27 1.34 -10.10
N ALA A 172 11.05 0.75 -9.16
CA ALA A 172 10.96 1.01 -7.74
C ALA A 172 11.11 2.50 -7.39
N HIS A 173 10.13 3.05 -6.67
CA HIS A 173 10.10 4.43 -6.19
C HIS A 173 9.16 4.56 -4.97
N ASN A 174 8.88 5.77 -4.49
CA ASN A 174 7.93 5.99 -3.41
C ASN A 174 7.41 7.42 -3.50
N PHE A 175 6.18 7.64 -3.99
CA PHE A 175 5.61 8.99 -4.19
C PHE A 175 6.69 10.02 -4.62
N ALA A 176 6.72 11.19 -3.96
CA ALA A 176 7.71 12.25 -4.17
C ALA A 176 9.06 12.01 -3.43
N PHE A 177 9.33 10.82 -2.86
CA PHE A 177 10.40 10.62 -1.89
C PHE A 177 11.53 9.72 -2.38
N ASP A 178 12.77 10.07 -2.01
CA ASP A 178 13.92 9.16 -2.01
C ASP A 178 13.92 8.25 -0.77
N SER A 179 13.35 8.72 0.35
CA SER A 179 13.13 7.93 1.58
C SER A 179 11.90 8.39 2.33
N PHE A 180 11.20 7.45 2.95
CA PHE A 180 10.03 7.70 3.81
C PHE A 180 10.01 6.69 4.95
N THR A 181 9.98 7.17 6.18
CA THR A 181 9.92 6.31 7.37
C THR A 181 8.84 6.79 8.34
N VAL A 182 8.22 5.86 9.05
CA VAL A 182 7.34 6.14 10.18
C VAL A 182 7.88 5.44 11.40
N ASN A 183 8.16 6.21 12.47
CA ASN A 183 8.78 5.70 13.69
C ASN A 183 10.08 4.93 13.42
N GLY A 184 10.87 5.41 12.45
CA GLY A 184 12.14 4.81 12.04
C GLY A 184 12.02 3.54 11.17
N LYS A 185 10.81 3.11 10.80
CA LYS A 185 10.58 1.99 9.88
C LYS A 185 10.33 2.51 8.48
N ALA A 186 11.09 2.05 7.50
CA ALA A 186 10.86 2.37 6.09
C ALA A 186 9.52 1.77 5.64
N LEU A 187 8.71 2.57 4.98
CA LEU A 187 7.45 2.15 4.37
C LEU A 187 7.50 2.45 2.88
N ASN A 188 7.09 1.48 2.05
CA ASN A 188 6.73 1.70 0.66
C ASN A 188 5.29 2.21 0.57
N GLU A 189 4.80 2.49 -0.62
CA GLU A 189 3.44 3.02 -0.81
C GLU A 189 2.35 2.09 -0.27
N VAL A 190 2.51 0.77 -0.40
CA VAL A 190 1.59 -0.20 0.21
C VAL A 190 1.55 -0.03 1.74
N GLY A 191 2.72 0.11 2.39
CA GLY A 191 2.81 0.27 3.84
C GLY A 191 2.27 1.58 4.36
N ILE A 192 2.50 2.67 3.63
CA ILE A 192 1.96 3.99 3.95
C ILE A 192 0.43 3.94 3.93
N ASN A 193 -0.15 3.40 2.86
CA ASN A 193 -1.60 3.28 2.71
C ASN A 193 -2.19 2.24 3.67
N ALA A 194 -1.47 1.13 3.95
CA ALA A 194 -1.88 0.14 4.93
C ALA A 194 -1.96 0.72 6.36
N LEU A 195 -1.05 1.64 6.73
CA LEU A 195 -1.10 2.30 8.03
C LEU A 195 -2.31 3.23 8.15
N MET A 196 -2.62 3.99 7.10
CA MET A 196 -3.82 4.82 7.06
C MET A 196 -5.11 3.99 7.08
N ALA A 197 -5.17 2.91 6.31
CA ALA A 197 -6.29 1.95 6.31
C ALA A 197 -6.44 1.26 7.68
N GLY A 198 -5.32 0.95 8.32
CA GLY A 198 -5.26 0.33 9.65
C GLY A 198 -5.92 1.18 10.75
N GLU A 199 -5.80 2.52 10.70
CA GLU A 199 -6.55 3.41 11.61
C GLU A 199 -8.07 3.33 11.40
N MET A 200 -8.52 2.97 10.20
CA MET A 200 -9.93 2.76 9.88
C MET A 200 -10.40 1.32 10.18
N GLY A 201 -9.50 0.46 10.68
CA GLY A 201 -9.78 -0.94 10.93
C GLY A 201 -9.81 -1.82 9.67
N VAL A 202 -9.26 -1.35 8.56
CA VAL A 202 -9.23 -2.07 7.28
C VAL A 202 -7.87 -2.72 7.08
N SER A 203 -7.87 -4.04 6.86
CA SER A 203 -6.68 -4.84 6.58
C SER A 203 -6.33 -4.83 5.09
N VAL A 204 -5.04 -5.00 4.78
CA VAL A 204 -4.59 -5.34 3.43
C VAL A 204 -4.65 -6.85 3.27
N SER A 205 -5.48 -7.35 2.36
CA SER A 205 -5.63 -8.79 2.15
C SER A 205 -4.94 -9.32 0.90
N LEU A 206 -4.63 -8.46 -0.09
CA LEU A 206 -3.94 -8.85 -1.32
C LEU A 206 -2.96 -7.77 -1.75
N VAL A 207 -1.76 -8.19 -2.16
CA VAL A 207 -0.77 -7.34 -2.82
C VAL A 207 -0.22 -8.08 -4.03
N SER A 208 -0.23 -7.43 -5.19
CA SER A 208 0.41 -7.93 -6.40
C SER A 208 1.47 -6.96 -6.93
N GLY A 209 2.56 -7.50 -7.44
CA GLY A 209 3.68 -6.77 -8.00
C GLY A 209 4.87 -7.68 -8.26
N ASP A 210 6.07 -7.14 -8.37
CA ASP A 210 7.27 -7.96 -8.53
C ASP A 210 7.67 -8.67 -7.21
N ASP A 211 8.61 -9.60 -7.30
CA ASP A 211 9.08 -10.39 -6.17
C ASP A 211 9.77 -9.54 -5.09
N VAL A 212 10.41 -8.43 -5.46
CA VAL A 212 11.06 -7.49 -4.53
C VAL A 212 10.01 -6.78 -3.67
N LEU A 213 8.95 -6.24 -4.30
CA LEU A 213 7.81 -5.66 -3.57
C LEU A 213 7.22 -6.65 -2.57
N ILE A 214 6.96 -7.89 -3.02
CA ILE A 214 6.33 -8.90 -2.18
C ILE A 214 7.19 -9.21 -0.96
N GLU A 215 8.51 -9.32 -1.13
CA GLU A 215 9.44 -9.54 -0.01
C GLU A 215 9.46 -8.36 0.97
N GLU A 216 9.53 -7.12 0.46
CA GLU A 216 9.47 -5.90 1.28
C GLU A 216 8.16 -5.82 2.07
N THR A 217 7.04 -6.03 1.40
CA THR A 217 5.73 -5.95 2.02
C THR A 217 5.53 -7.04 3.09
N ARG A 218 6.05 -8.25 2.88
CA ARG A 218 6.06 -9.30 3.92
C ARG A 218 6.83 -8.90 5.16
N LYS A 219 7.99 -8.27 5.00
CA LYS A 219 8.79 -7.76 6.14
C LYS A 219 8.06 -6.65 6.89
N MET A 220 7.30 -5.83 6.19
CA MET A 220 6.61 -4.65 6.71
C MET A 220 5.26 -5.00 7.36
N LEU A 221 4.39 -5.73 6.67
CA LEU A 221 3.05 -6.13 7.13
C LEU A 221 3.06 -7.46 7.89
N GLY A 222 4.14 -8.24 7.77
CA GLY A 222 4.19 -9.64 8.15
C GLY A 222 3.75 -10.54 6.97
N THR A 223 3.42 -11.81 7.26
CA THR A 223 3.00 -12.78 6.23
C THR A 223 1.50 -12.80 5.98
N ASP A 224 0.77 -11.88 6.59
CA ASP A 224 -0.69 -11.91 6.69
C ASP A 224 -1.37 -11.20 5.51
N PHE A 225 -1.07 -11.59 4.28
CA PHE A 225 -1.78 -11.18 3.06
C PHE A 225 -1.55 -12.19 1.93
N VAL A 226 -2.44 -12.21 0.94
CA VAL A 226 -2.28 -13.00 -0.28
C VAL A 226 -1.33 -12.27 -1.23
N ALA A 227 -0.18 -12.87 -1.49
CA ALA A 227 0.86 -12.32 -2.35
C ALA A 227 0.77 -12.88 -3.77
N ILE A 228 0.74 -12.02 -4.78
CA ILE A 228 0.74 -12.40 -6.19
C ILE A 228 1.98 -11.81 -6.87
N VAL A 229 2.95 -12.67 -7.17
CA VAL A 229 4.12 -12.28 -7.95
C VAL A 229 3.73 -12.23 -9.43
N THR A 230 3.69 -11.04 -10.00
CA THR A 230 3.32 -10.79 -11.40
C THR A 230 4.51 -10.92 -12.36
N LYS A 231 5.72 -10.69 -11.85
CA LYS A 231 7.00 -10.77 -12.55
C LYS A 231 8.14 -10.89 -11.54
N ARG A 232 9.33 -11.29 -12.02
CA ARG A 232 10.55 -11.31 -11.21
C ARG A 232 11.52 -10.27 -11.72
N ALA A 233 11.95 -9.37 -10.85
CA ALA A 233 12.89 -8.33 -11.18
C ALA A 233 14.27 -8.91 -11.57
N VAL A 234 14.82 -8.44 -12.68
CA VAL A 234 16.21 -8.66 -13.10
C VAL A 234 17.01 -7.37 -12.91
N GLY A 235 16.31 -6.25 -12.94
CA GLY A 235 16.81 -4.90 -12.72
C GLY A 235 15.68 -3.89 -12.78
N ARG A 236 16.00 -2.60 -12.65
CA ARG A 236 14.99 -1.54 -12.57
C ARG A 236 14.09 -1.40 -13.81
N SER A 237 14.55 -1.88 -14.97
CA SER A 237 13.81 -1.84 -16.24
C SER A 237 13.92 -3.16 -17.00
N ALA A 238 14.03 -4.27 -16.27
CA ALA A 238 14.08 -5.61 -16.83
C ALA A 238 13.50 -6.64 -15.86
N ALA A 239 12.69 -7.58 -16.37
CA ALA A 239 12.10 -8.63 -15.56
C ALA A 239 11.85 -9.92 -16.38
N ILE A 240 11.73 -11.02 -15.68
CA ILE A 240 11.13 -12.25 -16.17
C ILE A 240 9.62 -12.11 -15.95
N THR A 241 8.86 -11.92 -17.01
CA THR A 241 7.42 -11.66 -16.95
C THR A 241 6.59 -12.90 -17.22
N TYR A 242 5.40 -12.96 -16.64
CA TYR A 242 4.37 -13.93 -17.03
C TYR A 242 3.44 -13.32 -18.09
N SER A 243 2.79 -14.17 -18.89
CA SER A 243 1.80 -13.67 -19.84
C SER A 243 0.63 -12.99 -19.13
N PRO A 244 0.01 -11.94 -19.71
CA PRO A 244 -1.12 -11.25 -19.10
C PRO A 244 -2.27 -12.18 -18.71
N ALA A 245 -2.53 -13.22 -19.53
CA ALA A 245 -3.56 -14.21 -19.21
C ALA A 245 -3.21 -15.03 -17.95
N HIS A 246 -1.93 -15.35 -17.74
CA HIS A 246 -1.48 -16.05 -16.52
C HIS A 246 -1.66 -15.16 -15.30
N VAL A 247 -1.20 -13.90 -15.35
CA VAL A 247 -1.33 -12.94 -14.24
C VAL A 247 -2.80 -12.75 -13.84
N ARG A 248 -3.69 -12.57 -14.83
CA ARG A 248 -5.14 -12.45 -14.56
C ARG A 248 -5.75 -13.71 -13.89
N ARG A 249 -5.25 -14.91 -14.19
CA ARG A 249 -5.66 -16.12 -13.45
C ARG A 249 -5.20 -16.09 -12.00
N LEU A 250 -3.93 -15.71 -11.76
CA LEU A 250 -3.39 -15.58 -10.40
C LEU A 250 -4.17 -14.54 -9.59
N LEU A 251 -4.43 -13.37 -10.15
CA LEU A 251 -5.19 -12.30 -9.49
C LEU A 251 -6.62 -12.76 -9.15
N ARG A 252 -7.31 -13.43 -10.10
CA ARG A 252 -8.65 -13.95 -9.84
C ARG A 252 -8.67 -14.98 -8.72
N THR A 253 -7.74 -15.91 -8.73
CA THR A 253 -7.66 -16.96 -7.69
C THR A 253 -7.25 -16.36 -6.35
N GLY A 254 -6.23 -15.49 -6.34
CA GLY A 254 -5.74 -14.84 -5.12
C GLY A 254 -6.77 -13.88 -4.50
N ALA A 255 -7.51 -13.12 -5.29
CA ALA A 255 -8.56 -12.25 -4.77
C ALA A 255 -9.72 -13.04 -4.13
N ALA A 256 -10.06 -14.21 -4.70
CA ALA A 256 -11.04 -15.09 -4.07
C ALA A 256 -10.52 -15.69 -2.77
N GLU A 257 -9.23 -16.05 -2.69
CA GLU A 257 -8.59 -16.49 -1.46
C GLU A 257 -8.56 -15.37 -0.42
N ALA A 258 -8.13 -14.16 -0.82
CA ALA A 258 -8.05 -13.00 0.06
C ALA A 258 -9.40 -12.66 0.72
N VAL A 259 -10.49 -12.67 -0.04
CA VAL A 259 -11.83 -12.44 0.52
C VAL A 259 -12.25 -13.55 1.47
N ARG A 260 -12.03 -14.83 1.13
CA ARG A 260 -12.36 -15.94 2.05
C ARG A 260 -11.60 -15.83 3.37
N ARG A 261 -10.31 -15.59 3.31
CA ARG A 261 -9.43 -15.44 4.49
C ARG A 261 -9.79 -14.21 5.31
N GLU A 262 -10.14 -13.09 4.67
CA GLU A 262 -10.61 -11.90 5.36
C GLU A 262 -11.95 -12.15 6.06
N LEU A 263 -12.90 -12.85 5.42
CA LEU A 263 -14.16 -13.24 6.05
C LEU A 263 -13.96 -14.21 7.22
N ALA A 264 -12.95 -15.09 7.16
CA ALA A 264 -12.52 -15.93 8.27
C ALA A 264 -11.74 -15.16 9.34
N GLY A 265 -11.33 -13.92 9.02
CA GLY A 265 -10.65 -13.01 9.92
C GLY A 265 -9.19 -13.31 10.15
N GLU A 266 -8.52 -13.77 9.14
CA GLU A 266 -7.11 -14.12 9.22
C GLU A 266 -6.15 -12.92 9.08
N PHE A 267 -6.61 -11.81 8.51
CA PHE A 267 -5.78 -10.61 8.33
C PHE A 267 -5.99 -9.58 9.43
N ALA A 268 -4.91 -8.89 9.80
CA ALA A 268 -4.93 -7.81 10.76
C ALA A 268 -4.59 -6.47 10.09
N PRO A 269 -5.25 -5.37 10.47
CA PRO A 269 -4.84 -4.03 10.06
C PRO A 269 -3.43 -3.71 10.54
N LEU A 270 -2.65 -2.98 9.75
CA LEU A 270 -1.35 -2.47 10.16
C LEU A 270 -1.54 -1.36 11.19
N THR A 271 -0.89 -1.51 12.35
CA THR A 271 -0.89 -0.50 13.41
C THR A 271 0.54 -0.18 13.83
N MET A 272 0.78 1.07 14.21
CA MET A 272 2.02 1.53 14.81
C MET A 272 1.72 2.38 16.05
N GLU A 273 2.72 2.52 16.94
CA GLU A 273 2.60 3.38 18.11
C GLU A 273 2.47 4.85 17.71
N LYS A 274 1.65 5.59 18.45
CA LYS A 274 1.47 7.04 18.31
C LYS A 274 2.33 7.79 19.34
N PRO A 275 2.75 9.02 19.06
CA PRO A 275 2.56 9.75 17.81
C PRO A 275 3.38 9.16 16.66
N TYR A 276 2.92 9.33 15.42
CA TYR A 276 3.68 8.97 14.23
C TYR A 276 4.74 10.03 13.97
N ARG A 277 6.00 9.66 14.06
CA ARG A 277 7.12 10.47 13.61
C ARG A 277 7.45 10.06 12.17
N VAL A 278 7.11 10.92 11.25
CA VAL A 278 7.35 10.74 9.82
C VAL A 278 8.61 11.50 9.44
N ASP A 279 9.63 10.79 8.99
CA ASP A 279 10.84 11.38 8.41
C ASP A 279 10.88 11.07 6.92
N PHE A 280 11.07 12.08 6.07
CA PHE A 280 11.13 11.88 4.62
C PHE A 280 12.18 12.76 3.96
N THR A 281 12.69 12.29 2.81
CA THR A 281 13.60 13.04 1.94
C THR A 281 12.97 13.14 0.56
N LEU A 282 12.79 14.36 0.05
CA LEU A 282 12.27 14.61 -1.29
C LEU A 282 13.27 14.17 -2.36
N ARG A 283 12.75 13.72 -3.51
CA ARG A 283 13.59 13.31 -4.65
C ARG A 283 14.56 14.42 -5.05
N ARG A 284 15.80 14.03 -5.34
CA ARG A 284 16.86 14.94 -5.80
C ARG A 284 16.54 15.64 -7.13
N SER A 285 15.67 15.06 -7.94
CA SER A 285 15.24 15.59 -9.23
C SER A 285 14.37 16.83 -9.12
N TYR A 286 13.73 17.07 -7.96
CA TYR A 286 12.90 18.27 -7.80
C TYR A 286 13.74 19.55 -7.67
N PRO A 287 13.31 20.65 -8.31
CA PRO A 287 13.99 21.94 -8.19
C PRO A 287 13.84 22.51 -6.77
N ASP A 288 14.76 23.38 -6.37
CA ASP A 288 14.76 23.98 -5.02
C ASP A 288 13.50 24.82 -4.74
N SER A 289 12.87 25.36 -5.79
CA SER A 289 11.58 26.06 -5.66
C SER A 289 10.45 25.15 -5.15
N VAL A 290 10.39 23.90 -5.63
CA VAL A 290 9.43 22.89 -5.14
C VAL A 290 9.73 22.53 -3.70
N VAL A 291 11.02 22.33 -3.35
CA VAL A 291 11.43 22.05 -1.97
C VAL A 291 11.06 23.19 -1.03
N ALA A 292 11.25 24.45 -1.47
CA ALA A 292 10.86 25.64 -0.72
C ALA A 292 9.34 25.74 -0.52
N ALA A 293 8.57 25.42 -1.57
CA ALA A 293 7.10 25.42 -1.48
C ALA A 293 6.60 24.36 -0.48
N ILE A 294 7.17 23.15 -0.50
CA ILE A 294 6.83 22.10 0.47
C ILE A 294 7.22 22.51 1.89
N ALA A 295 8.41 23.11 2.07
CA ALA A 295 8.84 23.61 3.38
C ALA A 295 7.93 24.72 3.94
N ALA A 296 7.18 25.40 3.09
CA ALA A 296 6.24 26.47 3.44
C ALA A 296 4.82 25.98 3.78
N LEU A 297 4.55 24.66 3.78
CA LEU A 297 3.27 24.06 4.19
C LEU A 297 3.11 24.19 5.73
N GLN A 298 2.73 25.38 6.20
CA GLN A 298 2.70 25.75 7.61
C GLN A 298 1.75 24.90 8.46
N GLU A 299 0.68 24.42 7.88
CA GLU A 299 -0.33 23.57 8.53
C GLU A 299 0.24 22.25 9.04
N PHE A 300 1.31 21.74 8.42
CA PHE A 300 1.97 20.50 8.83
C PHE A 300 3.16 20.70 9.76
N LYS A 301 3.63 21.93 9.98
CA LYS A 301 4.76 22.26 10.87
C LYS A 301 5.98 21.39 10.57
N LEU A 302 6.39 21.35 9.32
CA LEU A 302 7.54 20.55 8.87
C LEU A 302 8.84 21.08 9.48
N GLU A 303 9.60 20.21 10.13
CA GLU A 303 10.93 20.49 10.65
C GLU A 303 11.99 19.97 9.65
N ARG A 304 13.00 20.79 9.31
CA ARG A 304 14.14 20.34 8.50
C ARG A 304 15.05 19.43 9.34
N THR A 305 15.50 18.30 8.75
CA THR A 305 16.37 17.33 9.39
C THR A 305 17.54 16.97 8.48
N GLY A 306 18.78 17.28 8.87
CA GLY A 306 19.99 16.73 8.26
C GLY A 306 20.32 17.10 6.80
N GLY A 307 19.50 17.93 6.12
CA GLY A 307 19.72 18.33 4.73
C GLY A 307 18.59 19.20 4.18
N ASP A 308 18.84 19.86 3.05
CA ASP A 308 17.90 20.83 2.46
C ASP A 308 16.58 20.20 2.00
N ARG A 309 16.57 18.88 1.76
CA ARG A 309 15.42 18.13 1.22
C ARG A 309 14.79 17.18 2.22
N SER A 310 15.31 17.14 3.46
CA SER A 310 14.86 16.22 4.49
C SER A 310 14.01 16.91 5.52
N PHE A 311 12.88 16.30 5.86
CA PHE A 311 11.88 16.88 6.75
C PHE A 311 11.38 15.85 7.75
N ARG A 312 10.91 16.35 8.87
CA ARG A 312 10.16 15.63 9.89
C ARG A 312 8.80 16.25 10.08
N PHE A 313 7.82 15.36 10.24
CA PHE A 313 6.46 15.69 10.62
C PHE A 313 6.00 14.75 11.73
N VAL A 314 5.33 15.28 12.75
CA VAL A 314 4.80 14.48 13.86
C VAL A 314 3.29 14.65 13.92
N THR A 315 2.57 13.54 14.00
CA THR A 315 1.09 13.55 14.03
C THR A 315 0.52 12.37 14.84
N GLU A 316 -0.65 12.58 15.43
CA GLU A 316 -1.44 11.54 16.10
C GLU A 316 -2.34 10.75 15.13
N SER A 317 -2.41 11.14 13.85
CA SER A 317 -3.30 10.54 12.86
C SER A 317 -2.60 10.21 11.55
N ALA A 318 -2.70 8.96 11.11
CA ALA A 318 -2.24 8.56 9.79
C ALA A 318 -3.05 9.24 8.67
N ARG A 319 -4.29 9.66 8.92
CA ARG A 319 -5.08 10.46 7.98
C ARG A 319 -4.44 11.83 7.73
N THR A 320 -3.93 12.49 8.77
CA THR A 320 -3.19 13.77 8.62
C THR A 320 -1.89 13.57 7.82
N MET A 321 -1.22 12.42 7.99
CA MET A 321 -0.11 12.03 7.12
C MET A 321 -0.55 11.93 5.65
N GLY A 322 -1.73 11.36 5.38
CA GLY A 322 -2.30 11.30 4.03
C GLY A 322 -2.58 12.68 3.42
N TYR A 323 -3.06 13.64 4.20
CA TYR A 323 -3.24 15.03 3.73
C TYR A 323 -1.90 15.70 3.42
N LEU A 324 -0.85 15.43 4.20
CA LEU A 324 0.50 15.90 3.87
C LEU A 324 0.99 15.30 2.53
N LEU A 325 0.77 14.01 2.30
CA LEU A 325 1.12 13.38 1.02
C LEU A 325 0.41 14.03 -0.15
N ASP A 326 -0.91 14.27 -0.04
CA ASP A 326 -1.71 14.95 -1.07
C ASP A 326 -1.17 16.36 -1.36
N ALA A 327 -0.88 17.16 -0.32
CA ALA A 327 -0.32 18.50 -0.47
C ALA A 327 1.08 18.49 -1.13
N ILE A 328 1.92 17.51 -0.81
CA ILE A 328 3.23 17.33 -1.44
C ILE A 328 3.07 16.94 -2.91
N GLU A 329 2.26 15.93 -3.22
CA GLU A 329 2.00 15.49 -4.59
C GLU A 329 1.38 16.62 -5.43
N GLU A 330 0.46 17.40 -4.87
CA GLU A 330 -0.10 18.58 -5.55
C GLU A 330 0.98 19.62 -5.87
N THR A 331 1.94 19.83 -4.96
CA THR A 331 3.05 20.77 -5.17
C THR A 331 4.02 20.29 -6.24
N VAL A 332 4.28 18.99 -6.37
CA VAL A 332 5.25 18.44 -7.34
C VAL A 332 4.65 18.20 -8.72
N LEU A 333 3.32 18.06 -8.83
CA LEU A 333 2.62 17.81 -10.11
C LEU A 333 2.14 19.10 -10.80
N ARG A 334 2.22 20.25 -10.14
CA ARG A 334 1.95 21.58 -10.70
C ARG A 334 3.20 22.18 -11.34
#